data_81e84f2bb43a44fd46d764f48ad2b04c
#
_entry.id   81e84f2bb43a44fd46d764f48ad2b04c
#
_cell.length_a   1.000
_cell.length_b   1.000
_cell.length_c   1.000
_cell.angle_alpha   90.00
_cell.angle_beta   90.00
_cell.angle_gamma   90.00
#
_symmetry.space_group_name_H-M   'P 1'
#
loop_
_entity.id
_entity.type
_entity.pdbx_description
1 polymer ?
#
loop_
_entity_poly.entity_id
_entity_poly.type
_entity_poly.pdbx_seq_one_letter_code
_entity_poly.pdbx_strand_id
1 'polypeptide(L)'
;MAFSGPPPSPVRVPARIAGLARDRPLLPVWQNELGGLTFRIGNGDGRLFAKWAPAGSGLDLTAEADRLRWARRFTTVPRVREYGADRDGAWLVTHGLPGENAVAPRWKADPGTAVRALGAGLRALHERLPVADCPFGWSVEDRLTRARRAGIQVPSDLSVPPPVDRLVVCHGDPCAPNTLLHEDGTWSGHVDMGALGVADRWADLAVATWNTEHNYGPGWEDTLLDAYGIAPDPYRTEFYRRLWSAT
;
A
#
# COMPACT_ATOMS: atom_id res chain seq x y z
N MET A 1 -14.85 -9.52 -10.90
CA MET A 1 -13.71 -8.93 -10.16
C MET A 1 -14.21 -8.54 -8.78
N ALA A 2 -13.49 -8.90 -7.76
CA ALA A 2 -13.78 -8.45 -6.42
C ALA A 2 -13.58 -6.91 -6.36
N PHE A 3 -14.32 -6.25 -5.48
CA PHE A 3 -14.37 -4.79 -5.43
C PHE A 3 -13.33 -4.28 -4.41
N SER A 4 -12.50 -3.34 -4.83
CA SER A 4 -11.61 -2.59 -3.94
C SER A 4 -11.82 -1.09 -4.15
N GLY A 5 -12.27 -0.39 -3.10
CA GLY A 5 -12.61 1.04 -3.21
C GLY A 5 -13.48 1.53 -2.06
N PRO A 6 -14.07 2.74 -2.19
CA PRO A 6 -15.07 3.22 -1.23
C PRO A 6 -16.22 2.21 -1.13
N PRO A 7 -16.57 1.73 0.08
CA PRO A 7 -17.54 0.66 0.21
C PRO A 7 -18.94 1.12 -0.22
N PRO A 8 -19.76 0.22 -0.79
CA PRO A 8 -21.16 0.51 -1.05
C PRO A 8 -21.90 0.76 0.27
N SER A 9 -22.79 1.75 0.30
CA SER A 9 -23.61 2.06 1.49
C SER A 9 -24.85 1.13 1.55
N PRO A 10 -25.30 0.72 2.76
CA PRO A 10 -24.70 0.90 4.09
C PRO A 10 -23.71 -0.22 4.44
N VAL A 11 -22.65 0.11 5.17
CA VAL A 11 -21.67 -0.86 5.69
C VAL A 11 -22.02 -1.22 7.13
N ARG A 12 -22.03 -2.51 7.44
CA ARG A 12 -22.13 -2.96 8.84
C ARG A 12 -20.84 -2.62 9.58
N VAL A 13 -20.94 -1.78 10.60
CA VAL A 13 -19.81 -1.42 11.45
C VAL A 13 -19.54 -2.55 12.45
N PRO A 14 -18.32 -3.14 12.50
CA PRO A 14 -17.98 -4.11 13.53
C PRO A 14 -18.06 -3.49 14.93
N ALA A 15 -18.58 -4.25 15.90
CA ALA A 15 -18.79 -3.75 17.26
C ALA A 15 -17.51 -3.20 17.91
N ARG A 16 -16.36 -3.85 17.62
CA ARG A 16 -15.05 -3.38 18.09
C ARG A 16 -14.72 -2.00 17.55
N ILE A 17 -14.96 -1.73 16.26
CA ILE A 17 -14.71 -0.44 15.63
C ILE A 17 -15.66 0.64 16.16
N ALA A 18 -16.94 0.32 16.34
CA ALA A 18 -17.90 1.21 16.96
C ALA A 18 -17.46 1.63 18.40
N GLY A 19 -17.02 0.65 19.20
CA GLY A 19 -16.48 0.90 20.54
C GLY A 19 -15.23 1.79 20.55
N LEU A 20 -14.36 1.67 19.56
CA LEU A 20 -13.16 2.53 19.41
C LEU A 20 -13.51 3.96 18.97
N ALA A 21 -14.55 4.13 18.18
CA ALA A 21 -15.01 5.43 17.75
C ALA A 21 -15.64 6.22 18.90
N ARG A 22 -16.35 5.55 19.81
CA ARG A 22 -17.17 6.20 20.86
C ARG A 22 -18.12 7.24 20.22
N ASP A 23 -18.08 8.49 20.67
CA ASP A 23 -18.92 9.59 20.18
C ASP A 23 -18.31 10.33 18.98
N ARG A 24 -17.17 9.87 18.45
CA ARG A 24 -16.53 10.51 17.30
C ARG A 24 -17.18 10.08 15.99
N PRO A 25 -17.27 10.97 15.00
CA PRO A 25 -17.73 10.61 13.66
C PRO A 25 -16.97 9.39 13.12
N LEU A 26 -17.71 8.44 12.57
CA LEU A 26 -17.20 7.19 12.00
C LEU A 26 -17.64 7.07 10.55
N LEU A 27 -16.69 7.04 9.63
CA LEU A 27 -16.94 6.96 8.20
C LEU A 27 -16.20 5.78 7.61
N PRO A 28 -16.88 4.82 6.95
CA PRO A 28 -16.20 3.81 6.14
C PRO A 28 -15.59 4.48 4.90
N VAL A 29 -14.29 4.27 4.67
CA VAL A 29 -13.56 4.94 3.58
C VAL A 29 -13.02 3.99 2.54
N TRP A 30 -12.85 2.70 2.88
CA TRP A 30 -12.31 1.70 1.96
C TRP A 30 -12.78 0.30 2.32
N GLN A 31 -13.01 -0.52 1.29
CA GLN A 31 -13.20 -1.96 1.38
C GLN A 31 -12.24 -2.63 0.39
N ASN A 32 -11.56 -3.68 0.82
CA ASN A 32 -10.73 -4.50 -0.06
C ASN A 32 -11.47 -5.76 -0.52
N GLU A 33 -10.88 -6.47 -1.47
CA GLU A 33 -11.44 -7.67 -2.09
C GLU A 33 -11.65 -8.84 -1.12
N LEU A 34 -10.91 -8.88 0.00
CA LEU A 34 -11.02 -9.90 1.04
C LEU A 34 -12.04 -9.55 2.13
N GLY A 35 -12.83 -8.49 1.92
CA GLY A 35 -13.84 -8.03 2.87
C GLY A 35 -13.29 -7.21 4.04
N GLY A 36 -11.99 -6.87 4.00
CA GLY A 36 -11.41 -5.94 4.96
C GLY A 36 -11.97 -4.53 4.78
N LEU A 37 -12.21 -3.83 5.88
CA LEU A 37 -12.79 -2.50 5.92
C LEU A 37 -11.84 -1.51 6.58
N THR A 38 -11.76 -0.29 6.04
CA THR A 38 -11.08 0.84 6.68
C THR A 38 -12.07 1.93 7.03
N PHE A 39 -12.03 2.39 8.26
CA PHE A 39 -12.86 3.46 8.80
C PHE A 39 -12.02 4.66 9.20
N ARG A 40 -12.48 5.85 8.88
CA ARG A 40 -11.98 7.09 9.47
C ARG A 40 -12.76 7.38 10.74
N ILE A 41 -12.06 7.66 11.83
CA ILE A 41 -12.61 8.02 13.13
C ILE A 41 -12.22 9.46 13.45
N GLY A 42 -13.20 10.33 13.58
CA GLY A 42 -13.00 11.77 13.79
C GLY A 42 -12.58 12.53 12.55
N ASN A 43 -12.29 13.81 12.70
CA ASN A 43 -11.92 14.75 11.66
C ASN A 43 -10.65 15.53 12.04
N GLY A 44 -10.12 16.31 11.09
CA GLY A 44 -8.94 17.17 11.31
C GLY A 44 -7.67 16.37 11.63
N ASP A 45 -6.72 17.02 12.32
CA ASP A 45 -5.39 16.46 12.59
C ASP A 45 -5.40 15.32 13.62
N GLY A 46 -6.45 15.24 14.44
CA GLY A 46 -6.63 14.17 15.43
C GLY A 46 -7.34 12.92 14.87
N ARG A 47 -7.60 12.86 13.55
CA ARG A 47 -8.29 11.73 12.93
C ARG A 47 -7.48 10.44 13.06
N LEU A 48 -8.21 9.34 13.21
CA LEU A 48 -7.64 8.00 13.21
C LEU A 48 -8.18 7.22 12.02
N PHE A 49 -7.45 6.19 11.62
CA PHE A 49 -7.92 5.18 10.70
C PHE A 49 -7.92 3.83 11.40
N ALA A 50 -9.01 3.11 11.28
CA ALA A 50 -9.17 1.78 11.85
C ALA A 50 -9.41 0.77 10.72
N LYS A 51 -8.45 -0.10 10.48
CA LYS A 51 -8.63 -1.27 9.61
C LYS A 51 -9.28 -2.39 10.42
N TRP A 52 -10.20 -3.10 9.76
CA TRP A 52 -10.85 -4.31 10.26
C TRP A 52 -10.68 -5.43 9.26
N ALA A 53 -10.26 -6.57 9.73
CA ALA A 53 -10.12 -7.81 8.99
C ALA A 53 -11.07 -8.86 9.59
N PRO A 54 -12.11 -9.33 8.87
CA PRO A 54 -12.97 -10.40 9.36
C PRO A 54 -12.18 -11.67 9.67
N ALA A 55 -12.63 -12.45 10.65
CA ALA A 55 -12.03 -13.74 10.95
C ALA A 55 -12.02 -14.62 9.69
N GLY A 56 -10.89 -15.28 9.42
CA GLY A 56 -10.71 -16.15 8.26
C GLY A 56 -10.46 -15.41 6.93
N SER A 57 -10.37 -14.08 6.90
CA SER A 57 -10.10 -13.30 5.68
C SER A 57 -8.68 -13.47 5.12
N GLY A 58 -7.74 -13.99 5.90
CA GLY A 58 -6.32 -14.09 5.52
C GLY A 58 -5.54 -12.77 5.65
N LEU A 59 -6.17 -11.67 6.05
CA LEU A 59 -5.51 -10.38 6.27
C LEU A 59 -4.76 -10.38 7.60
N ASP A 60 -3.45 -10.07 7.55
CA ASP A 60 -2.58 -10.02 8.75
C ASP A 60 -2.30 -8.57 9.15
N LEU A 61 -3.20 -8.01 9.97
CA LEU A 61 -3.06 -6.64 10.48
C LEU A 61 -1.97 -6.52 11.56
N THR A 62 -1.56 -7.63 12.20
CA THR A 62 -0.43 -7.65 13.12
C THR A 62 0.87 -7.45 12.36
N ALA A 63 1.06 -8.17 11.26
CA ALA A 63 2.21 -8.01 10.41
C ALA A 63 2.31 -6.59 9.82
N GLU A 64 1.18 -5.95 9.48
CA GLU A 64 1.17 -4.54 9.06
C GLU A 64 1.58 -3.61 10.21
N ALA A 65 1.08 -3.83 11.42
CA ALA A 65 1.45 -3.03 12.59
C ALA A 65 2.96 -3.07 12.87
N ASP A 66 3.59 -4.24 12.73
CA ASP A 66 5.03 -4.42 12.94
C ASP A 66 5.86 -3.71 11.87
N ARG A 67 5.43 -3.78 10.60
CA ARG A 67 6.06 -3.05 9.48
C ARG A 67 5.96 -1.54 9.66
N LEU A 68 4.79 -1.03 10.04
CA LEU A 68 4.59 0.40 10.32
C LEU A 68 5.49 0.88 11.48
N ARG A 69 5.62 0.11 12.55
CA ARG A 69 6.47 0.45 13.69
C ARG A 69 7.94 0.49 13.30
N TRP A 70 8.38 -0.47 12.48
CA TRP A 70 9.74 -0.49 11.98
C TRP A 70 10.00 0.67 11.02
N ALA A 71 9.18 0.85 9.98
CA ALA A 71 9.35 1.88 8.95
C ALA A 71 9.30 3.31 9.51
N ARG A 72 8.48 3.53 10.55
CA ARG A 72 8.34 4.86 11.18
C ARG A 72 9.63 5.40 11.76
N ARG A 73 10.63 4.58 12.01
CA ARG A 73 11.95 5.01 12.48
C ARG A 73 12.74 5.76 11.40
N PHE A 74 12.36 5.61 10.13
CA PHE A 74 13.12 6.07 8.97
C PHE A 74 12.33 6.98 8.03
N THR A 75 11.00 6.82 7.97
CA THR A 75 10.16 7.54 7.00
C THR A 75 8.78 7.88 7.56
N THR A 76 8.02 8.71 6.82
CA THR A 76 6.67 9.13 7.21
C THR A 76 5.65 8.05 6.84
N VAL A 77 5.21 7.32 7.86
CA VAL A 77 4.12 6.33 7.80
C VAL A 77 3.21 6.49 9.02
N PRO A 78 1.97 5.98 8.99
CA PRO A 78 1.04 6.09 10.11
C PRO A 78 1.59 5.55 11.42
N ARG A 79 1.42 6.30 12.50
CA ARG A 79 1.75 5.83 13.85
C ARG A 79 0.69 4.86 14.34
N VAL A 80 1.09 3.63 14.64
CA VAL A 80 0.22 2.64 15.25
C VAL A 80 -0.21 3.13 16.65
N ARG A 81 -1.52 3.16 16.88
CA ARG A 81 -2.12 3.46 18.19
C ARG A 81 -2.40 2.18 18.97
N GLU A 82 -3.12 1.26 18.35
CA GLU A 82 -3.43 -0.06 18.89
C GLU A 82 -3.73 -1.06 17.79
N TYR A 83 -3.60 -2.33 18.07
CA TYR A 83 -4.04 -3.42 17.22
C TYR A 83 -4.36 -4.65 18.09
N GLY A 84 -5.07 -5.59 17.52
CA GLY A 84 -5.42 -6.83 18.20
C GLY A 84 -6.34 -7.71 17.36
N ALA A 85 -6.73 -8.82 17.92
CA ALA A 85 -7.67 -9.75 17.32
C ALA A 85 -8.56 -10.38 18.39
N ASP A 86 -9.78 -10.76 18.00
CA ASP A 86 -10.71 -11.55 18.78
C ASP A 86 -11.39 -12.61 17.88
N ARG A 87 -12.44 -13.26 18.38
CA ARG A 87 -13.17 -14.28 17.62
C ARG A 87 -13.85 -13.76 16.35
N ASP A 88 -14.15 -12.46 16.28
CA ASP A 88 -14.90 -11.86 15.18
C ASP A 88 -13.95 -11.31 14.08
N GLY A 89 -12.69 -11.01 14.43
CA GLY A 89 -11.69 -10.52 13.50
C GLY A 89 -10.52 -9.79 14.15
N ALA A 90 -9.69 -9.17 13.32
CA ALA A 90 -8.56 -8.36 13.75
C ALA A 90 -8.78 -6.88 13.45
N TRP A 91 -8.09 -6.01 14.19
CA TRP A 91 -8.10 -4.56 13.95
C TRP A 91 -6.71 -3.95 14.08
N LEU A 92 -6.51 -2.85 13.35
CA LEU A 92 -5.33 -1.99 13.43
C LEU A 92 -5.79 -0.54 13.41
N VAL A 93 -5.45 0.22 14.44
CA VAL A 93 -5.76 1.65 14.54
C VAL A 93 -4.50 2.46 14.43
N THR A 94 -4.51 3.43 13.52
CA THR A 94 -3.39 4.33 13.26
C THR A 94 -3.82 5.80 13.34
N HIS A 95 -2.86 6.68 13.61
CA HIS A 95 -3.05 8.12 13.42
C HIS A 95 -3.02 8.47 11.93
N GLY A 96 -3.93 9.34 11.50
CA GLY A 96 -3.92 9.87 10.14
C GLY A 96 -2.68 10.70 9.85
N LEU A 97 -2.15 10.59 8.64
CA LEU A 97 -1.10 11.47 8.12
C LEU A 97 -1.73 12.75 7.54
N PRO A 98 -0.96 13.86 7.46
CA PRO A 98 -1.37 15.05 6.71
C PRO A 98 -1.62 14.74 5.23
N GLY A 99 -2.46 15.56 4.59
CA GLY A 99 -2.72 15.45 3.16
C GLY A 99 -3.86 14.50 2.78
N GLU A 100 -3.99 14.29 1.48
CA GLU A 100 -5.00 13.44 0.83
C GLU A 100 -4.33 12.38 -0.04
N ASN A 101 -5.02 11.27 -0.30
CA ASN A 101 -4.49 10.25 -1.18
C ASN A 101 -4.37 10.77 -2.62
N ALA A 102 -3.43 10.22 -3.38
CA ALA A 102 -3.14 10.65 -4.74
C ALA A 102 -4.30 10.46 -5.73
N VAL A 103 -5.34 9.71 -5.36
CA VAL A 103 -6.57 9.54 -6.17
C VAL A 103 -7.73 10.41 -5.71
N ALA A 104 -7.51 11.36 -4.79
CA ALA A 104 -8.51 12.36 -4.45
C ALA A 104 -8.91 13.17 -5.70
N PRO A 105 -10.17 13.69 -5.77
CA PRO A 105 -10.69 14.36 -6.96
C PRO A 105 -9.77 15.48 -7.50
N ARG A 106 -9.15 16.26 -6.60
CA ARG A 106 -8.21 17.33 -6.99
C ARG A 106 -6.96 16.79 -7.70
N TRP A 107 -6.45 15.66 -7.27
CA TRP A 107 -5.26 15.02 -7.85
C TRP A 107 -5.58 14.25 -9.14
N LYS A 108 -6.79 13.71 -9.25
CA LYS A 108 -7.28 13.19 -10.52
C LYS A 108 -7.47 14.30 -11.58
N ALA A 109 -7.75 15.52 -11.15
CA ALA A 109 -7.81 16.69 -12.04
C ALA A 109 -6.43 17.26 -12.39
N ASP A 110 -5.38 16.94 -11.61
CA ASP A 110 -3.99 17.29 -11.87
C ASP A 110 -3.08 16.06 -11.81
N PRO A 111 -3.20 15.13 -12.78
CA PRO A 111 -2.45 13.88 -12.78
C PRO A 111 -0.93 14.08 -12.86
N GLY A 112 -0.48 15.13 -13.55
CA GLY A 112 0.95 15.42 -13.67
C GLY A 112 1.62 15.68 -12.32
N THR A 113 0.98 16.45 -11.44
CA THR A 113 1.48 16.68 -10.08
C THR A 113 1.40 15.39 -9.25
N ALA A 114 0.28 14.67 -9.31
CA ALA A 114 0.11 13.43 -8.57
C ALA A 114 1.16 12.38 -8.95
N VAL A 115 1.37 12.13 -10.24
CA VAL A 115 2.32 11.11 -10.72
C VAL A 115 3.77 11.46 -10.37
N ARG A 116 4.16 12.74 -10.49
CA ARG A 116 5.49 13.16 -10.01
C ARG A 116 5.67 12.93 -8.51
N ALA A 117 4.65 13.20 -7.72
CA ALA A 117 4.71 12.95 -6.28
C ALA A 117 4.77 11.44 -5.95
N LEU A 118 4.09 10.58 -6.72
CA LEU A 118 4.20 9.12 -6.61
C LEU A 118 5.64 8.66 -6.84
N GLY A 119 6.28 9.07 -7.94
CA GLY A 119 7.66 8.70 -8.26
C GLY A 119 8.66 9.20 -7.22
N ALA A 120 8.57 10.49 -6.85
CA ALA A 120 9.44 11.10 -5.84
C ALA A 120 9.25 10.47 -4.44
N GLY A 121 8.01 10.19 -4.06
CA GLY A 121 7.67 9.55 -2.78
C GLY A 121 8.20 8.12 -2.69
N LEU A 122 8.07 7.35 -3.76
CA LEU A 122 8.60 5.99 -3.84
C LEU A 122 10.13 5.97 -3.79
N ARG A 123 10.77 6.90 -4.50
CA ARG A 123 12.22 7.09 -4.40
C ARG A 123 12.65 7.40 -2.96
N ALA A 124 11.97 8.34 -2.31
CA ALA A 124 12.27 8.72 -0.93
C ALA A 124 12.08 7.55 0.04
N LEU A 125 11.09 6.69 -0.17
CA LEU A 125 10.89 5.46 0.61
C LEU A 125 12.10 4.53 0.45
N HIS A 126 12.48 4.21 -0.79
CA HIS A 126 13.57 3.29 -1.11
C HIS A 126 14.94 3.78 -0.64
N GLU A 127 15.17 5.10 -0.63
CA GLU A 127 16.44 5.69 -0.17
C GLU A 127 16.54 5.77 1.36
N ARG A 128 15.42 5.93 2.07
CA ARG A 128 15.41 6.12 3.53
C ARG A 128 15.40 4.82 4.32
N LEU A 129 14.81 3.76 3.78
CA LEU A 129 14.68 2.50 4.51
C LEU A 129 15.94 1.65 4.38
N PRO A 130 16.64 1.31 5.48
CA PRO A 130 17.88 0.54 5.43
C PRO A 130 17.60 -0.93 5.14
N VAL A 131 18.10 -1.42 4.01
CA VAL A 131 17.95 -2.83 3.58
C VAL A 131 18.55 -3.80 4.59
N ALA A 132 19.73 -3.47 5.13
CA ALA A 132 20.44 -4.35 6.07
C ALA A 132 19.69 -4.58 7.40
N ASP A 133 18.85 -3.61 7.81
CA ASP A 133 18.12 -3.66 9.07
C ASP A 133 16.67 -4.12 8.90
N CYS A 134 16.23 -4.38 7.66
CA CYS A 134 14.83 -4.75 7.40
C CYS A 134 14.60 -6.24 7.66
N PRO A 135 13.75 -6.60 8.63
CA PRO A 135 13.49 -8.01 8.93
C PRO A 135 12.42 -8.64 8.03
N PHE A 136 11.91 -7.90 7.04
CA PHE A 136 10.80 -8.33 6.20
C PHE A 136 11.27 -8.61 4.77
N GLY A 137 10.81 -9.73 4.17
CA GLY A 137 11.08 -10.09 2.80
C GLY A 137 9.87 -9.83 1.89
N TRP A 138 10.16 -9.40 0.67
CA TRP A 138 9.19 -9.25 -0.44
C TRP A 138 9.78 -9.74 -1.77
N SER A 139 10.84 -10.56 -1.71
CA SER A 139 11.49 -11.15 -2.87
C SER A 139 10.54 -11.99 -3.72
N VAL A 140 10.93 -12.32 -4.92
CA VAL A 140 10.18 -13.26 -5.78
C VAL A 140 9.96 -14.59 -5.04
N GLU A 141 10.98 -15.11 -4.37
CA GLU A 141 10.90 -16.36 -3.59
C GLU A 141 9.89 -16.25 -2.43
N ASP A 142 9.90 -15.12 -1.68
CA ASP A 142 8.93 -14.86 -0.61
C ASP A 142 7.50 -14.88 -1.13
N ARG A 143 7.26 -14.20 -2.27
CA ARG A 143 5.95 -14.11 -2.92
C ARG A 143 5.48 -15.47 -3.43
N LEU A 144 6.33 -16.22 -4.12
CA LEU A 144 6.03 -17.56 -4.58
C LEU A 144 5.73 -18.52 -3.42
N THR A 145 6.46 -18.36 -2.32
CA THR A 145 6.22 -19.17 -1.10
C THR A 145 4.88 -18.85 -0.47
N ARG A 146 4.49 -17.57 -0.40
CA ARG A 146 3.16 -17.15 0.07
C ARG A 146 2.06 -17.68 -0.84
N ALA A 147 2.20 -17.55 -2.16
CA ALA A 147 1.24 -18.05 -3.13
C ALA A 147 1.02 -19.57 -2.99
N ARG A 148 2.11 -20.35 -2.88
CA ARG A 148 2.02 -21.81 -2.65
C ARG A 148 1.28 -22.14 -1.36
N ARG A 149 1.55 -21.43 -0.26
CA ARG A 149 0.85 -21.62 1.03
C ARG A 149 -0.64 -21.28 0.93
N ALA A 150 -0.98 -20.31 0.09
CA ALA A 150 -2.36 -19.94 -0.19
C ALA A 150 -3.06 -20.86 -1.23
N GLY A 151 -2.35 -21.86 -1.76
CA GLY A 151 -2.88 -22.76 -2.80
C GLY A 151 -3.00 -22.12 -4.20
N ILE A 152 -2.36 -20.97 -4.41
CA ILE A 152 -2.37 -20.25 -5.69
C ILE A 152 -1.38 -20.93 -6.65
N GLN A 153 -1.85 -21.26 -7.86
CA GLN A 153 -1.00 -21.80 -8.91
C GLN A 153 -0.32 -20.65 -9.67
N VAL A 154 1.00 -20.59 -9.57
CA VAL A 154 1.81 -19.56 -10.24
C VAL A 154 2.47 -20.15 -11.47
N PRO A 155 2.49 -19.46 -12.64
CA PRO A 155 3.22 -19.88 -13.83
C PRO A 155 4.68 -20.16 -13.53
N SER A 156 5.20 -21.29 -14.06
CA SER A 156 6.55 -21.77 -13.72
C SER A 156 7.69 -20.85 -14.20
N ASP A 157 7.48 -20.10 -15.26
CA ASP A 157 8.43 -19.12 -15.79
C ASP A 157 8.66 -17.93 -14.85
N LEU A 158 7.72 -17.65 -13.94
CA LEU A 158 7.89 -16.64 -12.89
C LEU A 158 8.83 -17.09 -11.74
N SER A 159 9.26 -18.34 -11.74
CA SER A 159 10.28 -18.83 -10.79
C SER A 159 11.72 -18.43 -11.15
N VAL A 160 11.94 -17.89 -12.35
CA VAL A 160 13.25 -17.43 -12.83
C VAL A 160 13.21 -15.91 -13.00
N PRO A 161 13.51 -15.14 -11.94
CA PRO A 161 13.47 -13.67 -12.01
C PRO A 161 14.62 -13.11 -12.86
N PRO A 162 14.45 -11.88 -13.38
CA PRO A 162 15.58 -11.10 -13.87
C PRO A 162 16.68 -10.99 -12.81
N PRO A 163 17.95 -10.79 -13.19
CA PRO A 163 18.99 -10.42 -12.24
C PRO A 163 18.56 -9.16 -11.45
N VAL A 164 18.84 -9.16 -10.15
CA VAL A 164 18.50 -8.01 -9.29
C VAL A 164 19.18 -6.75 -9.81
N ASP A 165 18.41 -5.71 -10.03
CA ASP A 165 18.94 -4.39 -10.38
C ASP A 165 19.45 -3.67 -9.12
N ARG A 166 18.56 -3.45 -8.16
CA ARG A 166 18.89 -2.86 -6.86
C ARG A 166 17.95 -3.36 -5.78
N LEU A 167 18.52 -3.91 -4.70
CA LEU A 167 17.74 -4.22 -3.50
C LEU A 167 17.37 -2.92 -2.77
N VAL A 168 16.10 -2.82 -2.41
CA VAL A 168 15.52 -1.76 -1.60
C VAL A 168 14.52 -2.38 -0.62
N VAL A 169 14.04 -1.60 0.33
CA VAL A 169 12.83 -1.98 1.06
C VAL A 169 11.64 -1.44 0.29
N CYS A 170 10.98 -2.33 -0.43
CA CYS A 170 9.78 -2.03 -1.20
C CYS A 170 8.58 -1.72 -0.29
N HIS A 171 7.65 -0.92 -0.79
CA HIS A 171 6.30 -0.75 -0.23
C HIS A 171 5.51 -2.07 -0.28
N GLY A 172 5.65 -2.77 -1.41
CA GLY A 172 4.98 -4.02 -1.70
C GLY A 172 3.57 -3.88 -2.26
N ASP A 173 2.93 -2.73 -2.10
CA ASP A 173 1.68 -2.31 -2.76
C ASP A 173 1.72 -0.79 -3.07
N PRO A 174 2.58 -0.33 -4.00
CA PRO A 174 2.80 1.09 -4.28
C PRO A 174 1.71 1.71 -5.16
N CYS A 175 0.46 1.34 -4.89
CA CYS A 175 -0.69 1.88 -5.61
C CYS A 175 -0.95 3.35 -5.24
N ALA A 176 -1.47 4.14 -6.19
CA ALA A 176 -1.73 5.57 -5.99
C ALA A 176 -2.59 5.90 -4.76
N PRO A 177 -3.64 5.12 -4.40
CA PRO A 177 -4.39 5.34 -3.16
C PRO A 177 -3.54 5.27 -1.89
N ASN A 178 -2.40 4.57 -1.90
CA ASN A 178 -1.52 4.35 -0.76
C ASN A 178 -0.46 5.45 -0.57
N THR A 179 -0.43 6.43 -1.47
CA THR A 179 0.44 7.60 -1.40
C THR A 179 -0.35 8.85 -1.05
N LEU A 180 0.11 9.61 -0.06
CA LEU A 180 -0.52 10.86 0.37
C LEU A 180 0.29 12.07 -0.10
N LEU A 181 -0.42 13.12 -0.51
CA LEU A 181 0.14 14.40 -0.94
C LEU A 181 -0.32 15.53 -0.01
N HIS A 182 0.58 16.45 0.27
CA HIS A 182 0.26 17.74 0.88
C HIS A 182 -0.56 18.62 -0.07
N GLU A 183 -1.11 19.71 0.44
CA GLU A 183 -1.91 20.66 -0.35
C GLU A 183 -1.13 21.29 -1.52
N ASP A 184 0.18 21.42 -1.39
CA ASP A 184 1.10 21.92 -2.43
C ASP A 184 1.48 20.88 -3.49
N GLY A 185 0.95 19.65 -3.37
CA GLY A 185 1.24 18.54 -4.29
C GLY A 185 2.52 17.77 -3.99
N THR A 186 3.24 18.12 -2.93
CA THR A 186 4.42 17.35 -2.52
C THR A 186 4.03 16.07 -1.79
N TRP A 187 4.89 15.05 -1.86
CA TRP A 187 4.69 13.81 -1.13
C TRP A 187 4.66 14.01 0.39
N SER A 188 3.63 13.49 1.06
CA SER A 188 3.45 13.53 2.51
C SER A 188 3.89 12.24 3.19
N GLY A 189 3.52 11.09 2.66
CA GLY A 189 3.83 9.79 3.25
C GLY A 189 3.12 8.64 2.54
N HIS A 190 3.37 7.43 3.03
CA HIS A 190 2.73 6.23 2.54
C HIS A 190 1.88 5.56 3.61
N VAL A 191 0.82 4.87 3.20
CA VAL A 191 -0.08 4.07 4.04
C VAL A 191 -0.15 2.65 3.50
N ASP A 192 -0.76 1.74 4.24
CA ASP A 192 -0.97 0.34 3.80
C ASP A 192 0.34 -0.44 3.58
N MET A 193 1.16 -0.51 4.63
CA MET A 193 2.50 -1.11 4.56
C MET A 193 2.51 -2.63 4.83
N GLY A 194 1.37 -3.30 4.66
CA GLY A 194 1.23 -4.74 4.97
C GLY A 194 2.13 -5.68 4.17
N ALA A 195 2.62 -5.23 3.02
CA ALA A 195 3.51 -5.99 2.15
C ALA A 195 4.97 -5.47 2.13
N LEU A 196 5.29 -4.46 2.96
CA LEU A 196 6.64 -3.89 3.02
C LEU A 196 7.70 -4.98 3.25
N GLY A 197 8.78 -4.96 2.47
CA GLY A 197 9.88 -5.90 2.61
C GLY A 197 10.97 -5.71 1.57
N VAL A 198 12.12 -6.38 1.78
CA VAL A 198 13.28 -6.29 0.88
C VAL A 198 12.99 -7.03 -0.43
N ALA A 199 13.16 -6.31 -1.55
CA ALA A 199 13.07 -6.85 -2.90
C ALA A 199 13.88 -6.01 -3.89
N ASP A 200 13.88 -6.42 -5.17
CA ASP A 200 14.31 -5.56 -6.26
C ASP A 200 13.34 -4.36 -6.38
N ARG A 201 13.87 -3.15 -6.58
CA ARG A 201 13.06 -1.92 -6.72
C ARG A 201 12.00 -1.99 -7.82
N TRP A 202 12.20 -2.85 -8.82
CA TRP A 202 11.22 -3.09 -9.88
C TRP A 202 9.97 -3.83 -9.40
N ALA A 203 10.02 -4.50 -8.25
CA ALA A 203 8.81 -5.06 -7.62
C ALA A 203 7.78 -3.97 -7.27
N ASP A 204 8.25 -2.77 -6.94
CA ASP A 204 7.39 -1.61 -6.73
C ASP A 204 7.18 -0.80 -8.02
N LEU A 205 8.24 -0.48 -8.76
CA LEU A 205 8.16 0.39 -9.93
C LEU A 205 7.21 -0.13 -11.00
N ALA A 206 7.24 -1.44 -11.27
CA ALA A 206 6.36 -2.06 -12.26
C ALA A 206 4.87 -1.95 -11.88
N VAL A 207 4.55 -2.07 -10.60
CA VAL A 207 3.19 -1.94 -10.09
C VAL A 207 2.76 -0.48 -10.04
N ALA A 208 3.63 0.40 -9.56
CA ALA A 208 3.36 1.84 -9.50
C ALA A 208 3.06 2.42 -10.89
N THR A 209 3.89 2.10 -11.91
CA THR A 209 3.68 2.55 -13.29
C THR A 209 2.37 2.01 -13.87
N TRP A 210 2.06 0.73 -13.67
CA TRP A 210 0.78 0.17 -14.12
C TRP A 210 -0.41 0.82 -13.41
N ASN A 211 -0.28 1.11 -12.13
CA ASN A 211 -1.34 1.75 -11.35
C ASN A 211 -1.62 3.20 -11.79
N THR A 212 -0.64 3.90 -12.40
CA THR A 212 -0.91 5.24 -12.98
C THR A 212 -1.90 5.15 -14.14
N GLU A 213 -1.78 4.16 -15.01
CA GLU A 213 -2.72 3.95 -16.12
C GLU A 213 -4.14 3.72 -15.60
N HIS A 214 -4.29 2.87 -14.58
CA HIS A 214 -5.59 2.59 -13.97
C HIS A 214 -6.26 3.82 -13.37
N ASN A 215 -5.50 4.70 -12.72
CA ASN A 215 -6.05 5.83 -11.97
C ASN A 215 -6.14 7.14 -12.75
N TYR A 216 -5.26 7.35 -13.73
CA TYR A 216 -5.12 8.62 -14.46
C TYR A 216 -5.22 8.47 -15.98
N GLY A 217 -5.33 7.25 -16.50
CA GLY A 217 -5.27 6.94 -17.92
C GLY A 217 -3.84 6.69 -18.42
N PRO A 218 -3.67 6.39 -19.72
CA PRO A 218 -2.38 6.00 -20.29
C PRO A 218 -1.40 7.18 -20.40
N GLY A 219 -0.10 6.88 -20.51
CA GLY A 219 0.95 7.85 -20.85
C GLY A 219 1.67 8.47 -19.65
N TRP A 220 1.47 7.97 -18.43
CA TRP A 220 2.10 8.53 -17.23
C TRP A 220 3.30 7.72 -16.71
N GLU A 221 3.61 6.58 -17.32
CA GLU A 221 4.69 5.71 -16.85
C GLU A 221 6.04 6.39 -16.85
N ASP A 222 6.41 7.04 -17.97
CA ASP A 222 7.68 7.77 -18.08
C ASP A 222 7.76 8.91 -17.07
N THR A 223 6.65 9.65 -16.86
CA THR A 223 6.61 10.73 -15.86
C THR A 223 6.90 10.20 -14.44
N LEU A 224 6.39 9.03 -14.08
CA LEU A 224 6.67 8.40 -12.79
C LEU A 224 8.14 7.98 -12.68
N LEU A 225 8.67 7.30 -13.72
CA LEU A 225 10.04 6.81 -13.75
C LEU A 225 11.06 7.96 -13.74
N ASP A 226 10.79 9.04 -14.47
CA ASP A 226 11.60 10.26 -14.45
C ASP A 226 11.62 10.90 -13.06
N ALA A 227 10.45 11.01 -12.40
CA ALA A 227 10.36 11.53 -11.04
C ALA A 227 11.05 10.63 -10.00
N TYR A 228 11.04 9.32 -10.22
CA TYR A 228 11.84 8.38 -9.44
C TYR A 228 13.33 8.48 -9.77
N GLY A 229 13.72 8.86 -10.99
CA GLY A 229 15.08 9.02 -11.46
C GLY A 229 15.70 7.73 -12.03
N ILE A 230 14.92 7.01 -12.84
CA ILE A 230 15.38 5.78 -13.51
C ILE A 230 14.85 5.72 -14.94
N ALA A 231 15.65 5.13 -15.85
CA ALA A 231 15.20 4.82 -17.20
C ALA A 231 14.22 3.62 -17.21
N PRO A 232 13.29 3.57 -18.18
CA PRO A 232 12.42 2.43 -18.37
C PRO A 232 13.20 1.11 -18.60
N ASP A 233 12.70 0.02 -18.01
CA ASP A 233 13.16 -1.34 -18.28
C ASP A 233 11.93 -2.23 -18.58
N PRO A 234 11.57 -2.40 -19.85
CA PRO A 234 10.38 -3.14 -20.25
C PRO A 234 10.41 -4.61 -19.79
N TYR A 235 11.59 -5.24 -19.78
CA TYR A 235 11.73 -6.64 -19.38
C TYR A 235 11.38 -6.84 -17.89
N ARG A 236 11.95 -6.00 -17.00
CA ARG A 236 11.64 -6.05 -15.57
C ARG A 236 10.21 -5.62 -15.29
N THR A 237 9.73 -4.59 -15.98
CA THR A 237 8.34 -4.13 -15.84
C THR A 237 7.35 -5.24 -16.15
N GLU A 238 7.52 -5.93 -17.26
CA GLU A 238 6.64 -7.04 -17.64
C GLU A 238 6.70 -8.18 -16.62
N PHE A 239 7.90 -8.61 -16.24
CA PHE A 239 8.07 -9.69 -15.26
C PHE A 239 7.36 -9.39 -13.94
N TYR A 240 7.60 -8.22 -13.35
CA TYR A 240 7.03 -7.89 -12.04
C TYR A 240 5.53 -7.59 -12.08
N ARG A 241 4.97 -7.09 -13.18
CA ARG A 241 3.53 -6.98 -13.40
C ARG A 241 2.87 -8.37 -13.46
N ARG A 242 3.46 -9.29 -14.19
CA ARG A 242 2.99 -10.69 -14.25
C ARG A 242 3.07 -11.38 -12.89
N LEU A 243 4.17 -11.19 -12.17
CA LEU A 243 4.31 -11.72 -10.83
C LEU A 243 3.25 -11.13 -9.87
N TRP A 244 2.99 -9.82 -9.96
CA TRP A 244 1.93 -9.17 -9.18
C TRP A 244 0.55 -9.77 -9.44
N SER A 245 0.22 -9.99 -10.70
CA SER A 245 -1.07 -10.57 -11.09
C SER A 245 -1.23 -12.05 -10.69
N ALA A 246 -0.13 -12.75 -10.45
CA ALA A 246 -0.10 -14.18 -10.17
C ALA A 246 0.05 -14.54 -8.68
N THR A 247 0.33 -13.57 -7.80
CA THR A 247 0.64 -13.78 -6.38
C THR A 247 -0.17 -12.82 -5.50
#